data_d55018b33606c4c1ebfcdc11a680ab4e
#
_entry.id   d55018b33606c4c1ebfcdc11a680ab4e
#
_cell.length_a   1.000
_cell.length_b   1.000
_cell.length_c   1.000
_cell.angle_alpha   90.00
_cell.angle_beta   90.00
_cell.angle_gamma   90.00
#
_symmetry.space_group_name_H-M   'P 1'
#
loop_
_entity.id
_entity.type
_entity.pdbx_description
1 polymer ?
#
loop_
_entity_poly.entity_id
_entity_poly.type
_entity_poly.pdbx_seq_one_letter_code
_entity_poly.pdbx_strand_id
1 'polypeptide(L)'
;MKRDRVALTLPGEVLYPTEVIEHGPTSQSYVSQRLRLHYVDWGNPTAPPLILLHGGRDHCRNWDWVAQDLRRDFHIIAPDLRGHGDSAYSPSGDYSMSAFVYDLAQLIHQQRLAPVSIVAHSLGGNIALRYAGAFPETVAKLVAIEGMGPSPAMMAERGRRTAAERIRHWVHETRALAGRTPRRYASIEEAFARMQAENAHLTPEQARYLTVHGASQNEDGTYSWKFDNYIRSFSPVDFSPEDMQALWGNIACPILLVNGAESWASNPQTDGRAAHFRDVRVVEFERAGHWVHHDRLEDFIAQVRGFLAA
;
A
#
# COMPACT_ATOMS: atom_id res chain seq x y z
N MET A 1 -28.92 4.15 16.43
CA MET A 1 -29.72 4.59 15.26
C MET A 1 -30.70 3.49 14.93
N LYS A 2 -32.02 3.79 14.90
CA LYS A 2 -33.05 2.82 14.50
C LYS A 2 -32.94 2.64 12.98
N ARG A 3 -32.78 1.39 12.55
CA ARG A 3 -32.81 1.00 11.13
C ARG A 3 -34.29 0.91 10.69
N ASP A 4 -34.72 1.72 9.75
CA ASP A 4 -36.05 1.62 9.16
C ASP A 4 -36.08 0.38 8.25
N ARG A 5 -36.95 -0.56 8.60
CA ARG A 5 -37.26 -1.75 7.79
C ARG A 5 -38.27 -1.36 6.72
N VAL A 6 -37.90 -1.43 5.46
CA VAL A 6 -38.87 -1.33 4.35
C VAL A 6 -39.35 -2.73 4.02
N ALA A 7 -40.61 -3.03 4.33
CA ALA A 7 -41.26 -4.25 3.91
C ALA A 7 -42.00 -4.02 2.58
N LEU A 8 -41.62 -4.74 1.51
CA LEU A 8 -42.37 -4.81 0.25
C LEU A 8 -43.32 -6.00 0.35
N THR A 9 -44.60 -5.75 0.45
CA THR A 9 -45.65 -6.78 0.39
C THR A 9 -46.33 -6.75 -0.97
N LEU A 10 -46.26 -7.86 -1.75
CA LEU A 10 -47.14 -8.15 -2.85
C LEU A 10 -48.33 -9.01 -2.32
N PRO A 11 -49.55 -8.93 -2.91
CA PRO A 11 -50.68 -9.68 -2.44
C PRO A 11 -50.41 -11.18 -2.55
N GLY A 12 -50.22 -11.84 -1.38
CA GLY A 12 -50.09 -13.29 -1.27
C GLY A 12 -48.69 -13.86 -0.99
N GLU A 13 -47.60 -13.06 -1.01
CA GLU A 13 -46.24 -13.53 -0.65
C GLU A 13 -45.64 -12.67 0.45
N VAL A 14 -45.16 -13.32 1.50
CA VAL A 14 -44.30 -12.70 2.51
C VAL A 14 -42.91 -12.61 1.91
N LEU A 15 -42.54 -11.46 1.34
CA LEU A 15 -41.17 -11.20 0.94
C LEU A 15 -40.31 -10.96 2.22
N TYR A 16 -39.28 -11.77 2.37
CA TYR A 16 -38.25 -11.55 3.43
C TYR A 16 -37.72 -10.13 3.30
N PRO A 17 -37.50 -9.44 4.42
CA PRO A 17 -36.85 -8.12 4.39
C PRO A 17 -35.51 -8.26 3.69
N THR A 18 -35.34 -7.58 2.58
CA THR A 18 -34.04 -7.41 1.94
C THR A 18 -33.24 -6.48 2.86
N GLU A 19 -32.54 -7.06 3.85
CA GLU A 19 -31.45 -6.33 4.48
C GLU A 19 -30.44 -6.02 3.38
N VAL A 20 -30.12 -4.75 3.19
CA VAL A 20 -28.95 -4.35 2.38
C VAL A 20 -27.75 -4.82 3.18
N ILE A 21 -27.29 -6.03 2.88
CA ILE A 21 -26.05 -6.54 3.43
C ILE A 21 -24.95 -5.73 2.75
N GLU A 22 -24.31 -4.82 3.47
CA GLU A 22 -23.09 -4.22 2.98
C GLU A 22 -22.01 -5.30 2.95
N HIS A 23 -21.81 -5.87 1.77
CA HIS A 23 -20.74 -6.83 1.54
C HIS A 23 -19.40 -6.11 1.62
N GLY A 24 -18.48 -6.64 2.43
CA GLY A 24 -17.07 -6.27 2.37
C GLY A 24 -16.46 -6.67 1.02
N PRO A 25 -15.15 -6.42 0.82
CA PRO A 25 -14.48 -6.81 -0.40
C PRO A 25 -14.40 -8.33 -0.54
N THR A 26 -14.31 -8.81 -1.79
CA THR A 26 -14.06 -10.22 -2.08
C THR A 26 -12.57 -10.50 -2.20
N SER A 27 -12.12 -11.61 -1.58
CA SER A 27 -10.74 -12.08 -1.67
C SER A 27 -10.49 -12.77 -3.02
N GLN A 28 -9.45 -12.36 -3.73
CA GLN A 28 -9.08 -12.83 -5.05
C GLN A 28 -7.58 -13.13 -5.11
N SER A 29 -7.11 -13.75 -6.19
CA SER A 29 -5.69 -13.97 -6.40
C SER A 29 -5.32 -13.92 -7.88
N TYR A 30 -4.04 -13.57 -8.14
CA TYR A 30 -3.43 -13.62 -9.45
C TYR A 30 -2.04 -14.26 -9.35
N VAL A 31 -1.46 -14.64 -10.49
CA VAL A 31 -0.15 -15.24 -10.53
C VAL A 31 0.85 -14.26 -11.14
N SER A 32 1.92 -13.98 -10.40
CA SER A 32 3.04 -13.19 -10.87
C SER A 32 4.32 -14.01 -10.72
N GLN A 33 5.03 -14.21 -11.84
CA GLN A 33 6.13 -15.17 -11.93
C GLN A 33 5.68 -16.57 -11.46
N ARG A 34 6.04 -17.00 -10.27
CA ARG A 34 5.63 -18.30 -9.68
C ARG A 34 4.91 -18.12 -8.36
N LEU A 35 4.55 -16.90 -8.00
CA LEU A 35 3.89 -16.54 -6.76
C LEU A 35 2.40 -16.38 -7.00
N ARG A 36 1.58 -16.95 -6.11
CA ARG A 36 0.18 -16.62 -5.98
C ARG A 36 0.08 -15.38 -5.09
N LEU A 37 -0.33 -14.27 -5.67
CA LEU A 37 -0.50 -13.01 -4.98
C LEU A 37 -1.98 -12.74 -4.75
N HIS A 38 -2.28 -12.19 -3.59
CA HIS A 38 -3.63 -11.90 -3.12
C HIS A 38 -4.01 -10.44 -3.41
N TYR A 39 -5.28 -10.19 -3.62
CA TYR A 39 -5.88 -8.87 -3.59
C TYR A 39 -7.33 -8.94 -3.12
N VAL A 40 -7.86 -7.83 -2.65
CA VAL A 40 -9.30 -7.68 -2.40
C VAL A 40 -9.93 -6.79 -3.45
N ASP A 41 -11.12 -7.20 -3.92
CA ASP A 41 -11.95 -6.48 -4.89
C ASP A 41 -13.19 -5.94 -4.18
N TRP A 42 -13.40 -4.64 -4.24
CA TRP A 42 -14.52 -3.93 -3.60
C TRP A 42 -15.76 -3.83 -4.48
N GLY A 43 -15.77 -4.49 -5.64
CA GLY A 43 -16.87 -4.47 -6.59
C GLY A 43 -16.93 -3.20 -7.44
N ASN A 44 -18.11 -2.95 -8.04
CA ASN A 44 -18.36 -1.86 -9.00
C ASN A 44 -17.51 -1.96 -10.30
N PRO A 45 -17.52 -3.13 -11.00
CA PRO A 45 -16.59 -3.42 -12.09
C PRO A 45 -16.79 -2.55 -13.36
N THR A 46 -17.83 -1.74 -13.43
CA THR A 46 -18.10 -0.82 -14.55
C THR A 46 -17.59 0.60 -14.30
N ALA A 47 -17.20 0.91 -13.07
CA ALA A 47 -16.64 2.20 -12.72
C ALA A 47 -15.13 2.28 -13.10
N PRO A 48 -14.54 3.49 -13.18
CA PRO A 48 -13.11 3.66 -13.42
C PRO A 48 -12.25 2.88 -12.41
N PRO A 49 -11.20 2.17 -12.85
CA PRO A 49 -10.39 1.36 -11.95
C PRO A 49 -9.49 2.23 -11.06
N LEU A 50 -9.39 1.81 -9.80
CA LEU A 50 -8.54 2.42 -8.77
C LEU A 50 -7.78 1.33 -8.01
N ILE A 51 -6.46 1.40 -8.01
CA ILE A 51 -5.62 0.54 -7.16
C ILE A 51 -5.26 1.28 -5.88
N LEU A 52 -5.42 0.60 -4.73
CA LEU A 52 -4.96 1.07 -3.42
C LEU A 52 -3.78 0.19 -2.98
N LEU A 53 -2.56 0.75 -2.99
CA LEU A 53 -1.32 -0.01 -2.79
C LEU A 53 -0.67 0.32 -1.45
N HIS A 54 -0.58 -0.68 -0.55
CA HIS A 54 -0.10 -0.50 0.82
C HIS A 54 1.43 -0.35 0.93
N GLY A 55 1.89 0.05 2.10
CA GLY A 55 3.29 0.23 2.46
C GLY A 55 4.00 -1.05 2.90
N GLY A 56 5.28 -0.95 3.26
CA GLY A 56 6.06 -2.09 3.77
C GLY A 56 5.56 -2.55 5.14
N ARG A 57 5.48 -3.88 5.35
CA ARG A 57 5.02 -4.55 6.59
C ARG A 57 3.56 -4.29 6.94
N ASP A 58 2.76 -4.00 5.93
CA ASP A 58 1.35 -3.69 5.98
C ASP A 58 0.55 -4.70 5.11
N HIS A 59 -0.71 -4.46 4.83
CA HIS A 59 -1.59 -5.35 4.08
C HIS A 59 -2.71 -4.59 3.38
N CYS A 60 -3.40 -5.21 2.41
CA CYS A 60 -4.46 -4.59 1.61
C CYS A 60 -5.63 -4.03 2.43
N ARG A 61 -5.94 -4.65 3.59
CA ARG A 61 -7.07 -4.25 4.42
C ARG A 61 -6.82 -2.96 5.21
N ASN A 62 -5.63 -2.36 5.11
CA ASN A 62 -5.37 -1.03 5.66
C ASN A 62 -6.13 0.07 4.92
N TRP A 63 -6.56 -0.23 3.69
CA TRP A 63 -7.31 0.68 2.84
C TRP A 63 -8.82 0.67 3.04
N ASP A 64 -9.33 -0.20 3.91
CA ASP A 64 -10.77 -0.47 3.98
C ASP A 64 -11.63 0.77 4.23
N TRP A 65 -11.18 1.70 5.09
CA TRP A 65 -11.90 2.96 5.32
C TRP A 65 -11.94 3.86 4.08
N VAL A 66 -10.82 3.97 3.37
CA VAL A 66 -10.73 4.73 2.12
C VAL A 66 -11.53 4.05 1.02
N ALA A 67 -11.42 2.73 0.91
CA ALA A 67 -12.14 1.95 -0.10
C ALA A 67 -13.66 2.00 0.11
N GLN A 68 -14.13 1.89 1.36
CA GLN A 68 -15.56 1.97 1.70
C GLN A 68 -16.17 3.30 1.26
N ASP A 69 -15.43 4.39 1.33
CA ASP A 69 -15.87 5.71 0.90
C ASP A 69 -15.84 5.86 -0.64
N LEU A 70 -14.75 5.42 -1.29
CA LEU A 70 -14.53 5.64 -2.72
C LEU A 70 -15.18 4.58 -3.64
N ARG A 71 -15.61 3.42 -3.13
CA ARG A 71 -16.16 2.31 -3.94
C ARG A 71 -17.42 2.65 -4.73
N ARG A 72 -18.11 3.73 -4.38
CA ARG A 72 -19.29 4.18 -5.13
C ARG A 72 -18.91 4.76 -6.49
N ASP A 73 -17.73 5.37 -6.56
CA ASP A 73 -17.25 6.10 -7.72
C ASP A 73 -16.22 5.31 -8.53
N PHE A 74 -15.57 4.30 -7.90
CA PHE A 74 -14.48 3.54 -8.50
C PHE A 74 -14.63 2.03 -8.34
N HIS A 75 -14.09 1.28 -9.32
CA HIS A 75 -13.78 -0.14 -9.15
C HIS A 75 -12.46 -0.28 -8.39
N ILE A 76 -12.52 -0.62 -7.11
CA ILE A 76 -11.36 -0.59 -6.24
C ILE A 76 -10.76 -1.99 -6.09
N ILE A 77 -9.47 -2.09 -6.36
CA ILE A 77 -8.63 -3.27 -6.16
C ILE A 77 -7.49 -2.91 -5.21
N ALA A 78 -7.36 -3.63 -4.10
CA ALA A 78 -6.27 -3.45 -3.16
C ALA A 78 -5.46 -4.75 -3.03
N PRO A 79 -4.26 -4.83 -3.63
CA PRO A 79 -3.40 -6.01 -3.54
C PRO A 79 -2.61 -6.05 -2.24
N ASP A 80 -2.31 -7.26 -1.78
CA ASP A 80 -1.20 -7.53 -0.89
C ASP A 80 0.09 -7.65 -1.69
N LEU A 81 1.10 -6.87 -1.36
CA LEU A 81 2.42 -6.98 -1.99
C LEU A 81 3.04 -8.37 -1.72
N ARG A 82 3.92 -8.88 -2.62
CA ARG A 82 4.67 -10.11 -2.33
C ARG A 82 5.28 -10.06 -0.93
N GLY A 83 5.22 -11.16 -0.20
CA GLY A 83 5.74 -11.24 1.16
C GLY A 83 4.94 -10.49 2.23
N HIS A 84 3.71 -10.04 1.90
CA HIS A 84 2.82 -9.33 2.81
C HIS A 84 1.41 -9.91 2.76
N GLY A 85 0.64 -9.70 3.83
CA GLY A 85 -0.75 -10.10 3.91
C GLY A 85 -0.96 -11.57 3.57
N ASP A 86 -1.92 -11.85 2.69
CA ASP A 86 -2.24 -13.19 2.22
C ASP A 86 -1.55 -13.56 0.89
N SER A 87 -0.62 -12.71 0.41
CA SER A 87 0.26 -12.99 -0.72
C SER A 87 1.39 -13.94 -0.37
N ALA A 88 1.81 -14.77 -1.35
CA ALA A 88 2.93 -15.69 -1.18
C ALA A 88 4.25 -14.96 -0.85
N TYR A 89 5.06 -15.61 -0.02
CA TYR A 89 6.43 -15.19 0.25
C TYR A 89 7.35 -15.66 -0.88
N SER A 90 8.36 -14.85 -1.21
CA SER A 90 9.35 -15.21 -2.23
C SER A 90 10.29 -16.31 -1.71
N PRO A 91 10.32 -17.52 -2.31
CA PRO A 91 11.21 -18.58 -1.87
C PRO A 91 12.70 -18.23 -1.99
N SER A 92 13.04 -17.32 -2.90
CA SER A 92 14.41 -16.81 -3.08
C SER A 92 14.73 -15.60 -2.20
N GLY A 93 13.74 -15.08 -1.45
CA GLY A 93 13.91 -13.83 -0.71
C GLY A 93 14.01 -12.59 -1.63
N ASP A 94 13.56 -12.68 -2.88
CA ASP A 94 13.59 -11.55 -3.81
C ASP A 94 12.44 -10.58 -3.52
N TYR A 95 12.79 -9.47 -2.90
CA TYR A 95 11.95 -8.32 -2.61
C TYR A 95 12.56 -7.04 -3.22
N SER A 96 13.18 -7.20 -4.41
CA SER A 96 13.70 -6.07 -5.18
C SER A 96 12.58 -5.16 -5.69
N MET A 97 12.89 -3.88 -5.90
CA MET A 97 11.92 -2.94 -6.46
C MET A 97 11.43 -3.36 -7.85
N SER A 98 12.30 -3.95 -8.68
CA SER A 98 11.92 -4.50 -10.00
C SER A 98 10.91 -5.65 -9.88
N ALA A 99 11.05 -6.50 -8.86
CA ALA A 99 10.12 -7.58 -8.61
C ALA A 99 8.72 -7.06 -8.18
N PHE A 100 8.67 -6.05 -7.30
CA PHE A 100 7.42 -5.39 -6.92
C PHE A 100 6.75 -4.65 -8.09
N VAL A 101 7.53 -3.93 -8.91
CA VAL A 101 7.01 -3.25 -10.12
C VAL A 101 6.43 -4.27 -11.10
N TYR A 102 7.10 -5.41 -11.27
CA TYR A 102 6.60 -6.49 -12.12
C TYR A 102 5.26 -7.05 -11.61
N ASP A 103 5.09 -7.24 -10.30
CA ASP A 103 3.83 -7.72 -9.73
C ASP A 103 2.68 -6.75 -9.99
N LEU A 104 2.91 -5.44 -9.81
CA LEU A 104 1.91 -4.43 -10.11
C LEU A 104 1.56 -4.44 -11.61
N ALA A 105 2.55 -4.53 -12.49
CA ALA A 105 2.34 -4.63 -13.93
C ALA A 105 1.50 -5.86 -14.30
N GLN A 106 1.76 -7.02 -13.66
CA GLN A 106 1.00 -8.24 -13.88
C GLN A 106 -0.45 -8.13 -13.41
N LEU A 107 -0.69 -7.51 -12.24
CA LEU A 107 -2.05 -7.25 -11.75
C LEU A 107 -2.83 -6.39 -12.75
N ILE A 108 -2.25 -5.24 -13.14
CA ILE A 108 -2.89 -4.32 -14.10
C ILE A 108 -3.19 -5.01 -15.43
N HIS A 109 -2.26 -5.79 -15.95
CA HIS A 109 -2.41 -6.51 -17.21
C HIS A 109 -3.49 -7.60 -17.13
N GLN A 110 -3.42 -8.49 -16.11
CA GLN A 110 -4.32 -9.64 -16.00
C GLN A 110 -5.76 -9.22 -15.70
N GLN A 111 -5.95 -8.16 -14.91
CA GLN A 111 -7.27 -7.62 -14.59
C GLN A 111 -7.75 -6.57 -15.61
N ARG A 112 -6.94 -6.24 -16.63
CA ARG A 112 -7.27 -5.26 -17.70
C ARG A 112 -7.66 -3.87 -17.15
N LEU A 113 -6.89 -3.38 -16.17
CA LEU A 113 -7.23 -2.15 -15.44
C LEU A 113 -6.74 -0.86 -16.13
N ALA A 114 -5.90 -0.95 -17.16
CA ALA A 114 -5.34 0.24 -17.82
C ALA A 114 -6.40 0.95 -18.71
N PRO A 115 -6.45 2.32 -18.68
CA PRO A 115 -5.73 3.19 -17.79
C PRO A 115 -6.29 3.17 -16.36
N VAL A 116 -5.42 3.14 -15.34
CA VAL A 116 -5.79 2.98 -13.93
C VAL A 116 -5.35 4.17 -13.08
N SER A 117 -6.18 4.60 -12.13
CA SER A 117 -5.74 5.49 -11.06
C SER A 117 -5.10 4.70 -9.92
N ILE A 118 -4.07 5.25 -9.28
CA ILE A 118 -3.36 4.57 -8.19
C ILE A 118 -3.26 5.51 -6.98
N VAL A 119 -3.64 5.03 -5.81
CA VAL A 119 -3.36 5.65 -4.51
C VAL A 119 -2.44 4.71 -3.75
N ALA A 120 -1.27 5.17 -3.36
CA ALA A 120 -0.22 4.30 -2.88
C ALA A 120 0.56 4.92 -1.72
N HIS A 121 0.86 4.10 -0.70
CA HIS A 121 1.55 4.51 0.51
C HIS A 121 2.97 3.96 0.58
N SER A 122 3.95 4.79 0.99
CA SER A 122 5.31 4.38 1.37
C SER A 122 5.99 3.49 0.31
N LEU A 123 6.26 2.22 0.60
CA LEU A 123 6.79 1.25 -0.35
C LEU A 123 5.91 1.14 -1.61
N GLY A 124 4.58 1.07 -1.43
CA GLY A 124 3.62 1.05 -2.53
C GLY A 124 3.73 2.30 -3.40
N GLY A 125 3.92 3.48 -2.81
CA GLY A 125 4.13 4.73 -3.53
C GLY A 125 5.41 4.71 -4.37
N ASN A 126 6.50 4.16 -3.83
CA ASN A 126 7.76 4.01 -4.57
C ASN A 126 7.61 3.04 -5.76
N ILE A 127 6.86 1.95 -5.58
CA ILE A 127 6.52 1.00 -6.65
C ILE A 127 5.67 1.69 -7.73
N ALA A 128 4.62 2.41 -7.33
CA ALA A 128 3.69 3.07 -8.24
C ALA A 128 4.36 4.18 -9.07
N LEU A 129 5.25 4.98 -8.47
CA LEU A 129 6.02 6.00 -9.17
C LEU A 129 6.97 5.39 -10.21
N ARG A 130 7.63 4.27 -9.90
CA ARG A 130 8.48 3.55 -10.87
C ARG A 130 7.65 2.95 -12.00
N TYR A 131 6.51 2.35 -11.66
CA TYR A 131 5.60 1.79 -12.65
C TYR A 131 5.08 2.88 -13.61
N ALA A 132 4.57 3.98 -13.07
CA ALA A 132 4.05 5.09 -13.87
C ALA A 132 5.11 5.76 -14.78
N GLY A 133 6.37 5.81 -14.30
CA GLY A 133 7.48 6.31 -15.15
C GLY A 133 7.87 5.35 -16.25
N ALA A 134 7.71 4.03 -16.05
CA ALA A 134 8.02 3.00 -17.05
C ALA A 134 6.86 2.78 -18.06
N PHE A 135 5.60 2.98 -17.63
CA PHE A 135 4.37 2.75 -18.40
C PHE A 135 3.43 3.96 -18.31
N PRO A 136 3.87 5.16 -18.77
CA PRO A 136 3.12 6.41 -18.55
C PRO A 136 1.73 6.42 -19.21
N GLU A 137 1.50 5.63 -20.24
CA GLU A 137 0.22 5.52 -20.95
C GLU A 137 -0.84 4.70 -20.18
N THR A 138 -0.43 3.94 -19.16
CA THR A 138 -1.32 3.02 -18.43
C THR A 138 -1.87 3.61 -17.13
N VAL A 139 -1.37 4.77 -16.69
CA VAL A 139 -1.77 5.42 -15.44
C VAL A 139 -2.54 6.70 -15.72
N ALA A 140 -3.77 6.78 -15.22
CA ALA A 140 -4.63 7.94 -15.38
C ALA A 140 -4.33 9.07 -14.37
N LYS A 141 -4.14 8.71 -13.10
CA LYS A 141 -3.77 9.61 -11.98
C LYS A 141 -3.00 8.86 -10.91
N LEU A 142 -2.11 9.56 -10.21
CA LEU A 142 -1.29 8.94 -9.18
C LEU A 142 -1.28 9.77 -7.89
N VAL A 143 -1.64 9.16 -6.77
CA VAL A 143 -1.45 9.71 -5.42
C VAL A 143 -0.37 8.91 -4.73
N ALA A 144 0.72 9.53 -4.30
CA ALA A 144 1.80 8.88 -3.57
C ALA A 144 1.96 9.52 -2.18
N ILE A 145 1.61 8.75 -1.15
CA ILE A 145 1.70 9.14 0.26
C ILE A 145 3.07 8.72 0.76
N GLU A 146 3.96 9.68 1.00
CA GLU A 146 5.33 9.44 1.49
C GLU A 146 6.09 8.34 0.70
N GLY A 147 5.78 8.26 -0.61
CA GLY A 147 6.20 7.17 -1.49
C GLY A 147 7.47 7.45 -2.30
N MET A 148 8.18 8.55 -2.08
CA MET A 148 9.35 8.92 -2.87
C MET A 148 10.62 8.08 -2.58
N GLY A 149 10.53 7.13 -1.62
CA GLY A 149 11.67 6.34 -1.19
C GLY A 149 12.65 7.13 -0.31
N PRO A 150 13.93 6.69 -0.22
CA PRO A 150 14.92 7.34 0.63
C PRO A 150 15.10 8.81 0.29
N SER A 151 15.36 9.64 1.33
CA SER A 151 15.67 11.06 1.14
C SER A 151 16.96 11.27 0.32
N PRO A 152 17.16 12.45 -0.30
CA PRO A 152 18.42 12.76 -1.00
C PRO A 152 19.67 12.54 -0.14
N ALA A 153 19.60 12.87 1.15
CA ALA A 153 20.71 12.64 2.09
C ALA A 153 21.02 11.14 2.28
N MET A 154 19.98 10.30 2.42
CA MET A 154 20.15 8.84 2.50
C MET A 154 20.70 8.25 1.21
N MET A 155 20.26 8.77 0.06
CA MET A 155 20.77 8.33 -1.25
C MET A 155 22.24 8.73 -1.42
N ALA A 156 22.62 9.94 -1.03
CA ALA A 156 24.02 10.38 -1.04
C ALA A 156 24.90 9.50 -0.15
N GLU A 157 24.44 9.14 1.05
CA GLU A 157 25.18 8.24 1.94
C GLU A 157 25.36 6.83 1.34
N ARG A 158 24.32 6.28 0.72
CA ARG A 158 24.40 4.99 0.00
C ARG A 158 25.37 5.08 -1.18
N GLY A 159 25.37 6.19 -1.91
CA GLY A 159 26.26 6.44 -3.06
C GLY A 159 27.77 6.50 -2.68
N ARG A 160 28.09 6.82 -1.44
CA ARG A 160 29.50 6.80 -0.95
C ARG A 160 30.08 5.38 -0.82
N ARG A 161 29.22 4.36 -0.68
CA ARG A 161 29.65 2.98 -0.53
C ARG A 161 30.03 2.38 -1.89
N THR A 162 31.18 1.75 -1.95
CA THR A 162 31.62 0.96 -3.12
C THR A 162 30.66 -0.21 -3.36
N ALA A 163 30.66 -0.75 -4.57
CA ALA A 163 29.87 -1.95 -4.90
C ALA A 163 30.20 -3.14 -3.96
N ALA A 164 31.48 -3.31 -3.64
CA ALA A 164 31.93 -4.37 -2.72
C ALA A 164 31.35 -4.19 -1.30
N GLU A 165 31.32 -2.96 -0.80
CA GLU A 165 30.74 -2.65 0.53
C GLU A 165 29.23 -2.87 0.54
N ARG A 166 28.50 -2.47 -0.53
CA ARG A 166 27.06 -2.73 -0.64
C ARG A 166 26.73 -4.23 -0.66
N ILE A 167 27.51 -5.02 -1.42
CA ILE A 167 27.33 -6.50 -1.47
C ILE A 167 27.63 -7.14 -0.12
N ARG A 168 28.73 -6.76 0.54
CA ARG A 168 29.06 -7.29 1.88
C ARG A 168 27.96 -6.95 2.89
N HIS A 169 27.51 -5.70 2.92
CA HIS A 169 26.44 -5.27 3.82
C HIS A 169 25.17 -6.09 3.58
N TRP A 170 24.72 -6.22 2.34
CA TRP A 170 23.55 -7.02 1.99
C TRP A 170 23.69 -8.49 2.43
N VAL A 171 24.85 -9.11 2.20
CA VAL A 171 25.08 -10.50 2.62
C VAL A 171 24.99 -10.62 4.15
N HIS A 172 25.56 -9.68 4.91
CA HIS A 172 25.50 -9.69 6.37
C HIS A 172 24.07 -9.50 6.88
N GLU A 173 23.34 -8.53 6.34
CA GLU A 173 21.93 -8.26 6.68
C GLU A 173 21.05 -9.50 6.37
N THR A 174 21.19 -10.08 5.18
CA THR A 174 20.41 -11.24 4.76
C THR A 174 20.68 -12.45 5.65
N ARG A 175 21.95 -12.69 6.04
CA ARG A 175 22.28 -13.76 7.00
C ARG A 175 21.70 -13.50 8.39
N ALA A 176 21.71 -12.28 8.85
CA ALA A 176 21.09 -11.89 10.13
C ALA A 176 19.57 -12.11 10.11
N LEU A 177 18.91 -11.84 8.98
CA LEU A 177 17.48 -12.11 8.79
C LEU A 177 17.17 -13.60 8.73
N ALA A 178 18.02 -14.41 8.06
CA ALA A 178 17.87 -15.86 7.98
C ALA A 178 17.90 -16.54 9.36
N GLY A 179 18.71 -16.02 10.28
CA GLY A 179 18.77 -16.51 11.66
C GLY A 179 17.69 -15.96 12.60
N ARG A 180 16.84 -15.06 12.13
CA ARG A 180 15.85 -14.38 12.96
C ARG A 180 14.53 -15.16 13.01
N THR A 181 14.15 -15.63 14.19
CA THR A 181 12.81 -16.15 14.42
C THR A 181 11.79 -14.99 14.38
N PRO A 182 10.72 -15.09 13.60
CA PRO A 182 9.61 -14.13 13.64
C PRO A 182 9.06 -13.99 15.07
N ARG A 183 8.73 -12.76 15.46
CA ARG A 183 8.13 -12.53 16.77
C ARG A 183 6.77 -13.20 16.84
N ARG A 184 6.54 -13.94 17.91
CA ARG A 184 5.28 -14.59 18.24
C ARG A 184 4.62 -13.86 19.42
N TYR A 185 3.31 -13.76 19.38
CA TYR A 185 2.46 -13.16 20.40
C TYR A 185 1.55 -14.24 20.96
N ALA A 186 1.40 -14.31 22.28
CA ALA A 186 0.58 -15.33 22.90
C ALA A 186 -0.93 -15.15 22.60
N SER A 187 -1.35 -13.94 22.29
CA SER A 187 -2.73 -13.63 21.91
C SER A 187 -2.80 -12.50 20.88
N ILE A 188 -3.97 -12.33 20.26
CA ILE A 188 -4.23 -11.20 19.37
C ILE A 188 -4.21 -9.86 20.13
N GLU A 189 -4.57 -9.86 21.43
CA GLU A 189 -4.52 -8.70 22.31
C GLU A 189 -3.08 -8.24 22.55
N GLU A 190 -2.13 -9.17 22.69
CA GLU A 190 -0.71 -8.83 22.83
C GLU A 190 -0.17 -8.21 21.51
N ALA A 191 -0.56 -8.75 20.36
CA ALA A 191 -0.23 -8.18 19.07
C ALA A 191 -0.84 -6.79 18.88
N PHE A 192 -2.10 -6.60 19.28
CA PHE A 192 -2.79 -5.30 19.28
C PHE A 192 -2.08 -4.27 20.18
N ALA A 193 -1.73 -4.65 21.40
CA ALA A 193 -0.99 -3.75 22.30
C ALA A 193 0.33 -3.28 21.68
N ARG A 194 1.01 -4.17 20.95
CA ARG A 194 2.22 -3.82 20.18
C ARG A 194 1.93 -2.87 19.02
N MET A 195 0.88 -3.11 18.24
CA MET A 195 0.46 -2.23 17.14
C MET A 195 0.18 -0.82 17.66
N GLN A 196 -0.59 -0.71 18.74
CA GLN A 196 -0.95 0.57 19.35
C GLN A 196 0.28 1.31 19.89
N ALA A 197 1.22 0.60 20.52
CA ALA A 197 2.43 1.21 21.08
C ALA A 197 3.40 1.74 20.01
N GLU A 198 3.43 1.11 18.83
CA GLU A 198 4.30 1.50 17.73
C GLU A 198 3.70 2.63 16.85
N ASN A 199 2.38 2.84 16.93
CA ASN A 199 1.65 3.76 16.05
C ASN A 199 0.73 4.67 16.89
N ALA A 200 1.32 5.69 17.48
CA ALA A 200 0.65 6.56 18.46
C ALA A 200 -0.53 7.38 17.88
N HIS A 201 -0.54 7.61 16.56
CA HIS A 201 -1.62 8.35 15.89
C HIS A 201 -2.87 7.49 15.63
N LEU A 202 -2.75 6.15 15.61
CA LEU A 202 -3.90 5.27 15.40
C LEU A 202 -4.86 5.30 16.58
N THR A 203 -6.15 5.36 16.29
CA THR A 203 -7.17 5.07 17.31
C THR A 203 -7.10 3.60 17.73
N PRO A 204 -7.55 3.24 18.94
CA PRO A 204 -7.60 1.84 19.37
C PRO A 204 -8.41 0.94 18.41
N GLU A 205 -9.47 1.47 17.80
CA GLU A 205 -10.29 0.76 16.82
C GLU A 205 -9.49 0.45 15.55
N GLN A 206 -8.80 1.45 14.98
CA GLN A 206 -7.92 1.28 13.82
C GLN A 206 -6.80 0.28 14.12
N ALA A 207 -6.09 0.44 15.24
CA ALA A 207 -5.00 -0.44 15.62
C ALA A 207 -5.49 -1.89 15.79
N ARG A 208 -6.67 -2.12 16.39
CA ARG A 208 -7.26 -3.45 16.54
C ARG A 208 -7.63 -4.04 15.18
N TYR A 209 -8.28 -3.26 14.33
CA TYR A 209 -8.67 -3.68 12.99
C TYR A 209 -7.46 -4.13 12.15
N LEU A 210 -6.44 -3.29 12.08
CA LEU A 210 -5.20 -3.56 11.38
C LEU A 210 -4.48 -4.80 11.94
N THR A 211 -4.52 -5.00 13.27
CA THR A 211 -3.95 -6.17 13.91
C THR A 211 -4.66 -7.46 13.49
N VAL A 212 -5.99 -7.47 13.54
CA VAL A 212 -6.79 -8.66 13.20
C VAL A 212 -6.55 -9.10 11.76
N HIS A 213 -6.43 -8.16 10.82
CA HIS A 213 -6.17 -8.47 9.42
C HIS A 213 -4.68 -8.70 9.11
N GLY A 214 -3.78 -8.05 9.84
CA GLY A 214 -2.33 -8.11 9.64
C GLY A 214 -1.63 -9.27 10.36
N ALA A 215 -2.30 -10.01 11.24
CA ALA A 215 -1.76 -11.15 11.96
C ALA A 215 -2.42 -12.47 11.52
N SER A 216 -1.66 -13.56 11.59
CA SER A 216 -2.16 -14.93 11.43
C SER A 216 -1.88 -15.75 12.68
N GLN A 217 -2.79 -16.69 12.99
CA GLN A 217 -2.57 -17.66 14.05
C GLN A 217 -1.64 -18.77 13.55
N ASN A 218 -0.63 -19.09 14.34
CA ASN A 218 0.29 -20.20 14.12
C ASN A 218 -0.32 -21.53 14.62
N GLU A 219 0.24 -22.66 14.20
CA GLU A 219 -0.22 -24.01 14.62
C GLU A 219 -0.18 -24.22 16.14
N ASP A 220 0.73 -23.54 16.85
CA ASP A 220 0.84 -23.59 18.31
C ASP A 220 -0.12 -22.63 19.06
N GLY A 221 -1.03 -21.99 18.34
CA GLY A 221 -2.00 -21.05 18.88
C GLY A 221 -1.48 -19.61 19.06
N THR A 222 -0.18 -19.37 18.89
CA THR A 222 0.38 -18.01 18.93
C THR A 222 0.06 -17.24 17.65
N TYR A 223 0.36 -15.92 17.62
CA TYR A 223 0.12 -15.06 16.47
C TYR A 223 1.43 -14.47 15.94
N SER A 224 1.50 -14.29 14.62
CA SER A 224 2.61 -13.62 13.95
C SER A 224 2.08 -12.64 12.90
N TRP A 225 2.85 -11.57 12.66
CA TRP A 225 2.52 -10.65 11.56
C TRP A 225 2.65 -11.35 10.21
N LYS A 226 1.72 -11.03 9.29
CA LYS A 226 1.68 -11.53 7.91
C LYS A 226 2.68 -10.81 7.00
N PHE A 227 3.96 -10.82 7.35
CA PHE A 227 5.01 -10.37 6.45
C PHE A 227 6.30 -11.15 6.62
N ASP A 228 7.00 -11.36 5.52
CA ASP A 228 8.30 -12.04 5.51
C ASP A 228 9.38 -11.14 6.11
N ASN A 229 10.26 -11.72 6.93
CA ASN A 229 11.40 -10.98 7.50
C ASN A 229 12.35 -10.44 6.42
N TYR A 230 12.47 -11.14 5.28
CA TYR A 230 13.37 -10.76 4.18
C TYR A 230 12.98 -9.47 3.47
N ILE A 231 11.74 -8.97 3.61
CA ILE A 231 11.35 -7.64 3.09
C ILE A 231 12.18 -6.48 3.71
N ARG A 232 12.92 -6.75 4.77
CA ARG A 232 13.82 -5.78 5.42
C ARG A 232 15.19 -5.69 4.74
N SER A 233 15.54 -6.66 3.89
CA SER A 233 16.80 -6.70 3.14
C SER A 233 16.60 -6.00 1.80
N PHE A 234 17.20 -4.83 1.67
CA PHE A 234 17.17 -4.11 0.40
C PHE A 234 18.25 -4.67 -0.54
N SER A 235 17.92 -4.82 -1.82
CA SER A 235 18.86 -5.21 -2.87
C SER A 235 20.13 -4.33 -2.82
N PRO A 236 21.33 -4.90 -2.99
CA PRO A 236 22.56 -4.13 -3.11
C PRO A 236 22.62 -3.31 -4.41
N VAL A 237 21.72 -3.62 -5.35
CA VAL A 237 21.57 -2.94 -6.65
C VAL A 237 20.16 -2.36 -6.73
N ASP A 238 20.08 -1.07 -7.00
CA ASP A 238 18.84 -0.34 -7.31
C ASP A 238 19.19 0.78 -8.30
N PHE A 239 18.19 1.44 -8.83
CA PHE A 239 18.37 2.58 -9.74
C PHE A 239 19.16 3.71 -9.08
N SER A 240 19.98 4.39 -9.89
CA SER A 240 20.68 5.60 -9.45
C SER A 240 19.68 6.74 -9.18
N PRO A 241 20.10 7.80 -8.48
CA PRO A 241 19.27 9.00 -8.35
C PRO A 241 18.88 9.59 -9.72
N GLU A 242 19.76 9.55 -10.69
CA GLU A 242 19.55 10.05 -12.06
C GLU A 242 18.49 9.21 -12.79
N ASP A 243 18.56 7.86 -12.67
CA ASP A 243 17.54 6.96 -13.23
C ASP A 243 16.17 7.23 -12.60
N MET A 244 16.12 7.44 -11.30
CA MET A 244 14.87 7.77 -10.61
C MET A 244 14.30 9.11 -11.05
N GLN A 245 15.12 10.14 -11.21
CA GLN A 245 14.69 11.45 -11.73
C GLN A 245 14.15 11.32 -13.16
N ALA A 246 14.82 10.53 -14.01
CA ALA A 246 14.37 10.26 -15.36
C ALA A 246 13.01 9.55 -15.39
N LEU A 247 12.80 8.55 -14.53
CA LEU A 247 11.50 7.90 -14.37
C LEU A 247 10.41 8.88 -13.93
N TRP A 248 10.66 9.70 -12.91
CA TRP A 248 9.69 10.70 -12.45
C TRP A 248 9.36 11.72 -13.55
N GLY A 249 10.36 12.19 -14.30
CA GLY A 249 10.17 13.09 -15.44
C GLY A 249 9.42 12.47 -16.62
N ASN A 250 9.35 11.14 -16.71
CA ASN A 250 8.60 10.43 -17.74
C ASN A 250 7.12 10.21 -17.40
N ILE A 251 6.70 10.38 -16.14
CA ILE A 251 5.29 10.25 -15.76
C ILE A 251 4.46 11.30 -16.47
N ALA A 252 3.43 10.86 -17.18
CA ALA A 252 2.59 11.72 -18.02
C ALA A 252 1.28 12.15 -17.34
N CYS A 253 0.83 11.42 -16.33
CA CYS A 253 -0.42 11.72 -15.61
C CYS A 253 -0.22 12.75 -14.49
N PRO A 254 -1.30 13.43 -14.04
CA PRO A 254 -1.28 14.27 -12.84
C PRO A 254 -0.88 13.46 -11.59
N ILE A 255 -0.08 14.08 -10.73
CA ILE A 255 0.42 13.47 -9.48
C ILE A 255 0.06 14.32 -8.27
N LEU A 256 -0.41 13.66 -7.21
CA LEU A 256 -0.54 14.22 -5.88
C LEU A 256 0.46 13.55 -4.94
N LEU A 257 1.46 14.29 -4.47
CA LEU A 257 2.35 13.86 -3.41
C LEU A 257 1.80 14.30 -2.07
N VAL A 258 1.66 13.37 -1.14
CA VAL A 258 1.10 13.61 0.19
C VAL A 258 2.17 13.35 1.23
N ASN A 259 2.32 14.27 2.19
CA ASN A 259 3.28 14.19 3.29
C ASN A 259 2.60 14.48 4.63
N GLY A 260 3.10 13.88 5.71
CA GLY A 260 2.70 14.17 7.08
C GLY A 260 3.73 15.09 7.74
N ALA A 261 3.27 16.17 8.39
CA ALA A 261 4.14 17.16 9.02
C ALA A 261 4.95 16.59 10.20
N GLU A 262 4.46 15.52 10.83
CA GLU A 262 5.11 14.83 11.96
C GLU A 262 5.82 13.53 11.54
N SER A 263 5.94 13.29 10.21
CA SER A 263 6.59 12.10 9.69
C SER A 263 8.11 12.20 9.70
N TRP A 264 8.76 11.03 9.76
CA TRP A 264 10.21 10.90 9.55
C TRP A 264 10.61 11.03 8.06
N ALA A 265 9.67 10.90 7.13
CA ALA A 265 9.92 11.01 5.71
C ALA A 265 10.18 12.48 5.30
N SER A 266 11.15 12.72 4.43
CA SER A 266 11.42 14.07 3.97
C SER A 266 10.35 14.55 2.98
N ASN A 267 9.93 15.82 3.15
CA ASN A 267 8.94 16.44 2.29
C ASN A 267 9.56 16.73 0.90
N PRO A 268 8.99 16.19 -0.19
CA PRO A 268 9.52 16.34 -1.55
C PRO A 268 9.48 17.78 -2.07
N GLN A 269 8.66 18.65 -1.50
CA GLN A 269 8.63 20.06 -1.83
C GLN A 269 9.88 20.80 -1.33
N THR A 270 10.34 20.43 -0.13
CA THR A 270 11.49 21.11 0.51
C THR A 270 12.83 20.48 0.15
N ASP A 271 12.86 19.19 -0.18
CA ASP A 271 14.10 18.47 -0.55
C ASP A 271 14.39 18.48 -2.05
N GLY A 272 13.55 19.14 -2.85
CA GLY A 272 13.74 19.37 -4.28
C GLY A 272 13.26 18.25 -5.20
N ARG A 273 12.82 17.09 -4.68
CA ARG A 273 12.40 15.96 -5.53
C ARG A 273 11.13 16.24 -6.32
N ALA A 274 10.24 17.09 -5.83
CA ALA A 274 9.01 17.46 -6.54
C ALA A 274 9.28 18.15 -7.89
N ALA A 275 10.42 18.84 -8.03
CA ALA A 275 10.78 19.55 -9.27
C ALA A 275 11.08 18.63 -10.48
N HIS A 276 11.23 17.33 -10.26
CA HIS A 276 11.48 16.37 -11.35
C HIS A 276 10.21 15.89 -12.07
N PHE A 277 9.02 16.19 -11.56
CA PHE A 277 7.75 15.81 -12.18
C PHE A 277 7.23 16.91 -13.10
N ARG A 278 6.48 16.51 -14.13
CA ARG A 278 5.87 17.47 -15.10
C ARG A 278 4.61 18.14 -14.56
N ASP A 279 3.76 17.37 -13.90
CA ASP A 279 2.48 17.81 -13.34
C ASP A 279 2.33 17.22 -11.94
N VAL A 280 2.70 18.01 -10.94
CA VAL A 280 2.72 17.57 -9.55
C VAL A 280 2.16 18.63 -8.62
N ARG A 281 1.33 18.15 -7.68
CA ARG A 281 0.89 18.92 -6.52
C ARG A 281 1.42 18.24 -5.26
N VAL A 282 1.96 19.01 -4.32
CA VAL A 282 2.38 18.52 -3.00
C VAL A 282 1.43 19.07 -1.95
N VAL A 283 0.96 18.18 -1.06
CA VAL A 283 0.12 18.55 0.08
C VAL A 283 0.72 17.96 1.35
N GLU A 284 0.87 18.77 2.38
CA GLU A 284 1.29 18.37 3.71
C GLU A 284 0.12 18.42 4.68
N PHE A 285 -0.04 17.39 5.47
CA PHE A 285 -1.08 17.27 6.48
C PHE A 285 -0.50 17.52 7.87
N GLU A 286 -0.99 18.57 8.52
CA GLU A 286 -0.69 18.85 9.92
C GLU A 286 -1.21 17.74 10.85
N ARG A 287 -0.50 17.45 11.93
CA ARG A 287 -0.85 16.42 12.90
C ARG A 287 -1.03 15.03 12.26
N ALA A 288 -0.14 14.68 11.35
CA ALA A 288 -0.06 13.41 10.68
C ALA A 288 1.38 12.89 10.68
N GLY A 289 1.54 11.64 11.05
CA GLY A 289 2.78 10.88 10.92
C GLY A 289 2.89 10.22 9.55
N HIS A 290 3.58 9.07 9.50
CA HIS A 290 3.81 8.33 8.26
C HIS A 290 2.54 7.75 7.61
N TRP A 291 1.51 7.45 8.39
CA TRP A 291 0.24 6.89 7.92
C TRP A 291 -0.85 7.96 7.78
N VAL A 292 -0.59 8.97 6.95
CA VAL A 292 -1.49 10.14 6.74
C VAL A 292 -2.93 9.73 6.49
N HIS A 293 -3.16 8.66 5.72
CA HIS A 293 -4.48 8.13 5.37
C HIS A 293 -5.24 7.50 6.55
N HIS A 294 -4.57 7.28 7.68
CA HIS A 294 -5.19 6.89 8.96
C HIS A 294 -5.28 8.07 9.92
N ASP A 295 -4.20 8.83 10.03
CA ASP A 295 -4.07 9.92 11.00
C ASP A 295 -5.03 11.07 10.71
N ARG A 296 -5.33 11.32 9.42
CA ARG A 296 -6.21 12.38 8.92
C ARG A 296 -7.20 11.84 7.89
N LEU A 297 -7.88 10.74 8.22
CA LEU A 297 -8.69 9.94 7.30
C LEU A 297 -9.71 10.77 6.51
N GLU A 298 -10.54 11.58 7.16
CA GLU A 298 -11.60 12.35 6.50
C GLU A 298 -11.04 13.40 5.55
N ASP A 299 -10.04 14.16 6.01
CA ASP A 299 -9.36 15.18 5.20
C ASP A 299 -8.63 14.55 4.01
N PHE A 300 -7.98 13.40 4.26
CA PHE A 300 -7.31 12.63 3.22
C PHE A 300 -8.28 12.14 2.14
N ILE A 301 -9.42 11.55 2.53
CA ILE A 301 -10.44 11.09 1.58
C ILE A 301 -10.96 12.27 0.76
N ALA A 302 -11.29 13.41 1.40
CA ALA A 302 -11.76 14.61 0.70
C ALA A 302 -10.73 15.12 -0.32
N GLN A 303 -9.44 15.16 0.06
CA GLN A 303 -8.34 15.58 -0.81
C GLN A 303 -8.16 14.65 -2.01
N VAL A 304 -8.16 13.33 -1.77
CA VAL A 304 -7.98 12.31 -2.82
C VAL A 304 -9.19 12.28 -3.76
N ARG A 305 -10.41 12.33 -3.23
CA ARG A 305 -11.64 12.39 -4.03
C ARG A 305 -11.64 13.61 -4.96
N GLY A 306 -11.30 14.79 -4.43
CA GLY A 306 -11.20 16.02 -5.24
C GLY A 306 -10.15 15.91 -6.34
N PHE A 307 -8.99 15.32 -6.05
CA PHE A 307 -7.94 15.08 -7.03
C PHE A 307 -8.34 14.06 -8.10
N LEU A 308 -8.97 12.96 -7.70
CA LEU A 308 -9.39 11.91 -8.64
C LEU A 308 -10.55 12.37 -9.55
N ALA A 309 -11.42 13.29 -9.09
CA ALA A 309 -12.54 13.81 -9.87
C ALA A 309 -12.15 14.93 -10.86
N ALA A 310 -11.07 15.70 -10.58
CA ALA A 310 -10.58 16.78 -11.45
C ALA A 310 -10.04 16.26 -12.78
#